data_c4e5a921601247528dddab3d134026e6
#
_entry.id   c4e5a921601247528dddab3d134026e6
#
_cell.length_a   1.000
_cell.length_b   1.000
_cell.length_c   1.000
_cell.angle_alpha   90.00
_cell.angle_beta   90.00
_cell.angle_gamma   90.00
#
_symmetry.space_group_name_H-M   'P 1'
#
loop_
_entity.id
_entity.type
_entity.pdbx_description
1 polymer ?
#
loop_
_entity_poly.entity_id
_entity_poly.type
_entity_poly.pdbx_seq_one_letter_code
_entity_poly.pdbx_strand_id
1 'polypeptide(L)'
;GITDRFQFGLSFGSANLIGDDSLIWYPRPEANLKYRLIDETESMPGVSFGVNTQGLGHFNAADSLMRYDVKAMGLYLAGSKNWKTPLGNLGVHAGTNYNFAEVNDGDKDMNYFFGFDIEFNPELSLLLEYNAALNENDMTAKTMSISKGGYLNAAIRWTFVEHLHIELDFNNLLFDDEKVDYFQRELKITYIEYF
;
A
#
# COMPACT_ATOMS: atom_id res chain seq x y z
N GLY A 1 -17.92 1.94 -2.44
CA GLY A 1 -17.69 1.90 -3.91
C GLY A 1 -18.79 2.62 -4.66
N ILE A 2 -18.55 2.98 -5.92
CA ILE A 2 -19.59 3.62 -6.76
C ILE A 2 -20.47 2.56 -7.41
N THR A 3 -19.90 1.40 -7.69
CA THR A 3 -20.60 0.22 -8.19
C THR A 3 -19.91 -1.03 -7.61
N ASP A 4 -20.51 -2.21 -7.83
CA ASP A 4 -19.91 -3.49 -7.40
C ASP A 4 -18.52 -3.75 -8.00
N ARG A 5 -18.16 -3.05 -9.09
CA ARG A 5 -16.89 -3.21 -9.81
C ARG A 5 -15.98 -2.01 -9.71
N PHE A 6 -16.48 -0.84 -9.35
CA PHE A 6 -15.73 0.41 -9.35
C PHE A 6 -15.66 1.04 -7.97
N GLN A 7 -14.44 1.27 -7.51
CA GLN A 7 -14.14 1.95 -6.27
C GLN A 7 -13.33 3.22 -6.56
N PHE A 8 -13.71 4.30 -5.90
CA PHE A 8 -12.98 5.56 -5.85
C PHE A 8 -12.70 5.91 -4.40
N GLY A 9 -11.51 6.39 -4.11
CA GLY A 9 -11.08 6.90 -2.82
C GLY A 9 -10.28 8.19 -2.96
N LEU A 10 -10.41 9.06 -1.98
CA LEU A 10 -9.53 10.20 -1.76
C LEU A 10 -8.86 10.02 -0.41
N SER A 11 -7.57 10.31 -0.35
CA SER A 11 -6.80 10.25 0.88
C SER A 11 -6.11 11.59 1.16
N PHE A 12 -6.00 11.89 2.44
CA PHE A 12 -5.28 13.03 2.96
C PHE A 12 -4.34 12.47 4.01
N GLY A 13 -3.06 12.79 3.92
CA GLY A 13 -2.07 12.27 4.83
C GLY A 13 -1.28 13.36 5.53
N SER A 14 -0.68 12.98 6.63
CA SER A 14 0.31 13.78 7.34
C SER A 14 1.40 12.88 7.88
N ALA A 15 2.60 13.39 7.99
CA ALA A 15 3.70 12.74 8.68
C ALA A 15 3.85 13.33 10.08
N ASN A 16 4.47 12.56 10.99
CA ASN A 16 4.76 12.94 12.37
C ASN A 16 3.51 13.27 13.20
N LEU A 17 2.42 12.52 13.01
CA LEU A 17 1.20 12.68 13.82
C LEU A 17 1.44 12.31 15.29
N ILE A 18 2.33 11.34 15.54
CA ILE A 18 2.73 10.88 16.88
C ILE A 18 4.26 10.91 16.92
N GLY A 19 4.84 11.71 17.80
CA GLY A 19 6.28 11.86 17.96
C GLY A 19 6.65 13.27 18.43
N ASP A 20 7.94 13.54 18.50
CA ASP A 20 8.46 14.83 18.97
C ASP A 20 8.67 15.85 17.83
N ASP A 21 8.52 15.44 16.58
CA ASP A 21 8.67 16.30 15.41
C ASP A 21 7.37 17.05 15.08
N SER A 22 7.50 18.12 14.30
CA SER A 22 6.35 18.91 13.86
C SER A 22 5.49 18.15 12.86
N LEU A 23 4.17 18.26 12.98
CA LEU A 23 3.20 17.70 12.04
C LEU A 23 3.39 18.31 10.64
N ILE A 24 3.57 17.46 9.65
CA ILE A 24 3.74 17.86 8.25
C ILE A 24 2.58 17.29 7.45
N TRP A 25 1.74 18.17 6.89
CA TRP A 25 0.67 17.76 5.99
C TRP A 25 1.22 17.46 4.59
N TYR A 26 0.69 16.43 3.95
CA TYR A 26 0.98 16.15 2.55
C TYR A 26 0.47 17.31 1.67
N PRO A 27 1.20 17.65 0.59
CA PRO A 27 0.95 18.88 -0.15
C PRO A 27 -0.35 18.86 -0.95
N ARG A 28 -0.93 17.68 -1.16
CA ARG A 28 -2.13 17.52 -2.00
C ARG A 28 -2.96 16.31 -1.55
N PRO A 29 -4.26 16.30 -1.84
CA PRO A 29 -5.05 15.09 -1.75
C PRO A 29 -4.57 14.08 -2.79
N GLU A 30 -4.57 12.81 -2.43
CA GLU A 30 -4.24 11.71 -3.32
C GLU A 30 -5.47 10.89 -3.67
N ALA A 31 -5.41 10.17 -4.78
CA ALA A 31 -6.55 9.43 -5.30
C ALA A 31 -6.25 7.93 -5.40
N ASN A 32 -7.25 7.14 -5.12
CA ASN A 32 -7.26 5.71 -5.38
C ASN A 32 -8.45 5.37 -6.27
N LEU A 33 -8.17 4.73 -7.40
CA LEU A 33 -9.17 4.19 -8.32
C LEU A 33 -8.92 2.70 -8.46
N LYS A 34 -9.97 1.88 -8.36
CA LYS A 34 -9.89 0.44 -8.57
C LYS A 34 -11.08 -0.03 -9.36
N TYR A 35 -10.81 -0.80 -10.40
CA TYR A 35 -11.81 -1.45 -11.22
C TYR A 35 -11.58 -2.96 -11.24
N ARG A 36 -12.62 -3.73 -10.90
CA ARG A 36 -12.60 -5.18 -10.95
C ARG A 36 -12.86 -5.65 -12.37
N LEU A 37 -11.83 -6.26 -12.97
CA LEU A 37 -11.89 -6.81 -14.33
C LEU A 37 -12.56 -8.19 -14.36
N ILE A 38 -12.17 -9.05 -13.41
CA ILE A 38 -12.61 -10.45 -13.32
C ILE A 38 -13.08 -10.69 -11.89
N ASP A 39 -14.26 -11.25 -11.74
CA ASP A 39 -14.79 -11.66 -10.44
C ASP A 39 -14.13 -12.97 -10.00
N GLU A 40 -13.83 -13.09 -8.71
CA GLU A 40 -13.33 -14.33 -8.14
C GLU A 40 -14.41 -15.41 -8.20
N THR A 41 -14.00 -16.61 -8.58
CA THR A 41 -14.82 -17.82 -8.55
C THR A 41 -14.07 -18.93 -7.81
N GLU A 42 -14.65 -20.10 -7.64
CA GLU A 42 -13.95 -21.24 -7.01
C GLU A 42 -12.64 -21.60 -7.72
N SER A 43 -12.58 -21.49 -9.04
CA SER A 43 -11.43 -21.89 -9.85
C SER A 43 -10.57 -20.72 -10.36
N MET A 44 -11.11 -19.50 -10.38
CA MET A 44 -10.42 -18.32 -10.95
C MET A 44 -10.17 -17.26 -9.87
N PRO A 45 -8.99 -16.65 -9.85
CA PRO A 45 -8.74 -15.48 -9.00
C PRO A 45 -9.56 -14.28 -9.50
N GLY A 46 -9.91 -13.39 -8.58
CA GLY A 46 -10.37 -12.05 -8.91
C GLY A 46 -9.20 -11.24 -9.47
N VAL A 47 -9.45 -10.43 -10.51
CA VAL A 47 -8.44 -9.54 -11.09
C VAL A 47 -8.93 -8.12 -11.07
N SER A 48 -8.10 -7.21 -10.61
CA SER A 48 -8.39 -5.77 -10.54
C SER A 48 -7.26 -4.95 -11.16
N PHE A 49 -7.65 -3.89 -11.83
CA PHE A 49 -6.76 -2.85 -12.29
C PHE A 49 -7.06 -1.57 -11.53
N GLY A 50 -6.03 -0.76 -11.24
CA GLY A 50 -6.24 0.50 -10.54
C GLY A 50 -5.11 1.49 -10.65
N VAL A 51 -5.33 2.62 -10.00
CA VAL A 51 -4.36 3.71 -9.83
C VAL A 51 -4.36 4.10 -8.37
N ASN A 52 -3.17 4.20 -7.79
CA ASN A 52 -2.98 4.77 -6.46
C ASN A 52 -1.84 5.79 -6.51
N THR A 53 -2.15 7.03 -6.16
CA THR A 53 -1.17 8.13 -6.23
C THR A 53 -0.53 8.44 -4.88
N GLN A 54 -0.98 7.81 -3.79
CA GLN A 54 -0.40 7.99 -2.47
C GLN A 54 0.73 6.99 -2.22
N GLY A 55 1.92 7.53 -1.91
CA GLY A 55 3.04 6.79 -1.36
C GLY A 55 3.08 6.83 0.17
N LEU A 56 4.18 6.36 0.74
CA LEU A 56 4.42 6.33 2.19
C LEU A 56 5.56 7.27 2.58
N GLY A 57 5.53 7.74 3.83
CA GLY A 57 6.52 8.66 4.36
C GLY A 57 6.32 10.10 3.89
N HIS A 58 7.37 10.89 3.92
CA HIS A 58 7.34 12.29 3.49
C HIS A 58 7.22 12.45 1.98
N PHE A 59 6.53 13.51 1.54
CA PHE A 59 6.56 13.91 0.15
C PHE A 59 7.73 14.88 -0.11
N ASN A 60 8.70 14.46 -0.89
CA ASN A 60 9.94 15.19 -1.16
C ASN A 60 9.76 16.07 -2.39
N ALA A 61 9.45 17.33 -2.16
CA ALA A 61 9.42 18.35 -3.21
C ALA A 61 10.80 18.98 -3.46
N ALA A 62 11.75 18.81 -2.51
CA ALA A 62 13.11 19.29 -2.65
C ALA A 62 13.85 18.59 -3.79
N ASP A 63 14.86 19.25 -4.35
CA ASP A 63 15.70 18.75 -5.45
C ASP A 63 14.94 18.27 -6.69
N SER A 64 13.68 18.73 -6.83
CA SER A 64 12.79 18.36 -7.94
C SER A 64 12.44 16.87 -8.00
N LEU A 65 12.60 16.13 -6.90
CA LEU A 65 12.26 14.70 -6.85
C LEU A 65 10.76 14.45 -7.00
N MET A 66 9.93 15.28 -6.36
CA MET A 66 8.47 15.23 -6.45
C MET A 66 7.91 13.83 -6.21
N ARG A 67 8.39 13.16 -5.15
CA ARG A 67 7.99 11.80 -4.79
C ARG A 67 7.89 11.62 -3.28
N TYR A 68 7.18 10.57 -2.86
CA TYR A 68 7.21 10.07 -1.49
C TYR A 68 8.52 9.33 -1.18
N ASP A 69 8.83 9.12 0.09
CA ASP A 69 9.97 8.30 0.53
C ASP A 69 9.87 6.89 -0.06
N VAL A 70 8.69 6.26 0.06
CA VAL A 70 8.32 5.04 -0.69
C VAL A 70 7.32 5.46 -1.76
N LYS A 71 7.64 5.18 -3.03
CA LYS A 71 6.81 5.58 -4.18
C LYS A 71 5.39 5.06 -4.07
N ALA A 72 4.45 5.86 -4.54
CA ALA A 72 3.10 5.40 -4.79
C ALA A 72 3.10 4.24 -5.81
N MET A 73 2.09 3.38 -5.75
CA MET A 73 1.97 2.28 -6.71
C MET A 73 1.84 2.77 -8.15
N GLY A 74 1.22 3.93 -8.37
CA GLY A 74 0.86 4.38 -9.70
C GLY A 74 -0.24 3.51 -10.32
N LEU A 75 -0.06 3.07 -11.56
CA LEU A 75 -0.91 2.06 -12.19
C LEU A 75 -0.57 0.67 -11.62
N TYR A 76 -1.57 -0.13 -11.32
CA TYR A 76 -1.35 -1.49 -10.84
C TYR A 76 -2.36 -2.50 -11.40
N LEU A 77 -1.92 -3.74 -11.50
CA LEU A 77 -2.75 -4.90 -11.77
C LEU A 77 -2.54 -5.90 -10.63
N ALA A 78 -3.64 -6.35 -10.02
CA ALA A 78 -3.60 -7.25 -8.88
C ALA A 78 -4.56 -8.42 -9.07
N GLY A 79 -4.08 -9.61 -8.75
CA GLY A 79 -4.86 -10.84 -8.64
C GLY A 79 -5.04 -11.22 -7.18
N SER A 80 -6.21 -11.72 -6.82
CA SER A 80 -6.55 -12.12 -5.46
C SER A 80 -7.35 -13.41 -5.45
N LYS A 81 -7.04 -14.29 -4.48
CA LYS A 81 -7.77 -15.54 -4.30
C LYS A 81 -7.95 -15.84 -2.82
N ASN A 82 -9.17 -16.25 -2.46
CA ASN A 82 -9.55 -16.52 -1.09
C ASN A 82 -9.92 -17.99 -0.89
N TRP A 83 -9.56 -18.52 0.29
CA TRP A 83 -9.90 -19.87 0.71
C TRP A 83 -10.39 -19.88 2.15
N LYS A 84 -11.40 -20.70 2.40
CA LYS A 84 -11.80 -21.01 3.78
C LYS A 84 -10.87 -22.07 4.36
N THR A 85 -10.29 -21.77 5.49
CA THR A 85 -9.41 -22.68 6.24
C THR A 85 -9.95 -22.92 7.65
N PRO A 86 -9.46 -23.94 8.38
CA PRO A 86 -9.84 -24.14 9.78
C PRO A 86 -9.45 -22.98 10.72
N LEU A 87 -8.49 -22.15 10.32
CA LEU A 87 -8.03 -20.99 11.09
C LEU A 87 -8.77 -19.69 10.72
N GLY A 88 -9.59 -19.71 9.67
CA GLY A 88 -10.29 -18.54 9.15
C GLY A 88 -10.24 -18.45 7.64
N ASN A 89 -10.56 -17.29 7.10
CA ASN A 89 -10.45 -17.02 5.67
C ASN A 89 -9.03 -16.58 5.34
N LEU A 90 -8.38 -17.28 4.42
CA LEU A 90 -7.05 -16.94 3.92
C LEU A 90 -7.17 -16.29 2.54
N GLY A 91 -6.67 -15.06 2.40
CA GLY A 91 -6.49 -14.36 1.14
C GLY A 91 -5.03 -14.43 0.68
N VAL A 92 -4.82 -14.59 -0.62
CA VAL A 92 -3.50 -14.47 -1.27
C VAL A 92 -3.62 -13.48 -2.41
N HIS A 93 -2.66 -12.57 -2.48
CA HIS A 93 -2.66 -11.47 -3.43
C HIS A 93 -1.30 -11.40 -4.11
N ALA A 94 -1.29 -11.09 -5.39
CA ALA A 94 -0.07 -10.80 -6.11
C ALA A 94 -0.36 -9.77 -7.20
N GLY A 95 0.63 -8.96 -7.54
CA GLY A 95 0.44 -7.97 -8.56
C GLY A 95 1.72 -7.32 -9.02
N THR A 96 1.55 -6.42 -9.95
CA THR A 96 2.60 -5.57 -10.51
C THR A 96 2.11 -4.15 -10.57
N ASN A 97 3.04 -3.22 -10.47
CA ASN A 97 2.72 -1.80 -10.59
C ASN A 97 3.81 -1.03 -11.34
N TYR A 98 3.40 0.10 -11.88
CA TYR A 98 4.28 1.05 -12.57
C TYR A 98 3.93 2.47 -12.16
N ASN A 99 4.87 3.16 -11.54
CA ASN A 99 4.69 4.57 -11.19
C ASN A 99 5.21 5.45 -12.32
N PHE A 100 4.31 6.20 -12.96
CA PHE A 100 4.61 7.11 -14.04
C PHE A 100 4.78 8.58 -13.58
N ALA A 101 4.39 8.88 -12.35
CA ALA A 101 4.39 10.24 -11.81
C ALA A 101 5.66 10.58 -11.01
N GLU A 102 6.17 9.60 -10.27
CA GLU A 102 7.32 9.74 -9.37
C GLU A 102 8.60 9.16 -10.00
N VAL A 103 8.93 9.64 -11.19
CA VAL A 103 10.05 9.14 -12.01
C VAL A 103 11.24 10.10 -12.11
N ASN A 104 11.20 11.20 -11.36
CA ASN A 104 12.24 12.23 -11.41
C ASN A 104 13.54 11.78 -10.73
N ASP A 105 13.50 10.74 -9.93
CA ASP A 105 14.67 10.10 -9.36
C ASP A 105 15.50 9.32 -10.39
N GLY A 106 14.91 8.97 -11.53
CA GLY A 106 15.56 8.24 -12.63
C GLY A 106 15.21 6.76 -12.68
N ASP A 107 14.70 6.20 -11.59
CA ASP A 107 14.25 4.80 -11.53
C ASP A 107 12.81 4.66 -12.05
N LYS A 108 12.64 3.88 -13.12
CA LYS A 108 11.36 3.72 -13.85
C LYS A 108 10.96 2.26 -14.00
N ASP A 109 11.53 1.40 -13.21
CA ASP A 109 11.28 -0.03 -13.35
C ASP A 109 9.87 -0.42 -12.95
N MET A 110 9.39 -1.50 -13.54
CA MET A 110 8.17 -2.15 -13.07
C MET A 110 8.45 -2.83 -11.73
N ASN A 111 7.49 -2.75 -10.84
CA ASN A 111 7.58 -3.35 -9.54
C ASN A 111 6.57 -4.47 -9.34
N TYR A 112 6.83 -5.36 -8.40
CA TYR A 112 5.99 -6.49 -8.05
C TYR A 112 5.73 -6.50 -6.55
N PHE A 113 4.53 -6.93 -6.20
CA PHE A 113 4.14 -7.11 -4.80
C PHE A 113 3.40 -8.43 -4.63
N PHE A 114 3.50 -8.95 -3.43
CA PHE A 114 2.86 -10.17 -3.01
C PHE A 114 2.36 -10.02 -1.57
N GLY A 115 1.18 -10.54 -1.28
CA GLY A 115 0.61 -10.44 0.06
C GLY A 115 -0.29 -11.60 0.39
N PHE A 116 -0.52 -11.77 1.66
CA PHE A 116 -1.58 -12.62 2.17
C PHE A 116 -2.21 -11.99 3.41
N ASP A 117 -3.46 -12.30 3.60
CA ASP A 117 -4.19 -11.96 4.80
C ASP A 117 -4.91 -13.18 5.37
N ILE A 118 -5.09 -13.17 6.66
CA ILE A 118 -5.91 -14.16 7.34
C ILE A 118 -6.93 -13.43 8.22
N GLU A 119 -8.20 -13.69 7.94
CA GLU A 119 -9.32 -13.24 8.74
C GLU A 119 -9.69 -14.37 9.71
N PHE A 120 -9.22 -14.26 10.96
CA PHE A 120 -9.49 -15.25 11.99
C PHE A 120 -10.95 -15.30 12.38
N ASN A 121 -11.59 -14.16 12.38
CA ASN A 121 -13.02 -13.96 12.62
C ASN A 121 -13.44 -12.63 11.95
N PRO A 122 -14.74 -12.29 11.87
CA PRO A 122 -15.19 -11.06 11.22
C PRO A 122 -14.61 -9.77 11.78
N GLU A 123 -14.05 -9.82 12.99
CA GLU A 123 -13.53 -8.63 13.66
C GLU A 123 -12.01 -8.46 13.51
N LEU A 124 -11.26 -9.56 13.34
CA LEU A 124 -9.80 -9.52 13.41
C LEU A 124 -9.15 -10.17 12.19
N SER A 125 -8.32 -9.40 11.50
CA SER A 125 -7.49 -9.86 10.40
C SER A 125 -6.02 -9.49 10.61
N LEU A 126 -5.14 -10.37 10.16
CA LEU A 126 -3.70 -10.13 10.04
C LEU A 126 -3.36 -10.06 8.56
N LEU A 127 -2.58 -9.04 8.17
CA LEU A 127 -2.14 -8.82 6.80
C LEU A 127 -0.62 -8.86 6.75
N LEU A 128 -0.08 -9.40 5.68
CA LEU A 128 1.34 -9.37 5.38
C LEU A 128 1.52 -9.06 3.90
N GLU A 129 2.42 -8.13 3.59
CA GLU A 129 2.74 -7.74 2.22
C GLU A 129 4.26 -7.67 2.04
N TYR A 130 4.74 -8.17 0.92
CA TYR A 130 6.08 -7.97 0.44
C TYR A 130 6.05 -7.20 -0.87
N ASN A 131 6.72 -6.06 -0.89
CA ASN A 131 6.92 -5.20 -2.05
C ASN A 131 8.38 -5.34 -2.50
N ALA A 132 8.63 -5.80 -3.72
CA ALA A 132 9.97 -6.03 -4.23
C ALA A 132 10.78 -4.74 -4.43
N ALA A 133 10.10 -3.58 -4.50
CA ALA A 133 10.67 -2.25 -4.63
C ALA A 133 11.72 -2.12 -5.76
N LEU A 134 11.47 -2.80 -6.89
CA LEU A 134 12.38 -2.77 -8.03
C LEU A 134 12.48 -1.38 -8.66
N ASN A 135 11.46 -0.57 -8.49
CA ASN A 135 11.42 0.83 -8.91
C ASN A 135 12.08 1.80 -7.90
N GLU A 136 12.78 1.27 -6.89
CA GLU A 136 13.47 2.01 -5.83
C GLU A 136 14.85 1.43 -5.51
N ASN A 137 15.43 0.64 -6.41
CA ASN A 137 16.68 -0.07 -6.19
C ASN A 137 17.85 0.42 -7.06
N ASP A 138 17.64 1.40 -7.96
CA ASP A 138 18.71 1.95 -8.80
C ASP A 138 19.63 2.85 -7.97
N MET A 139 20.83 2.34 -7.69
CA MET A 139 21.88 3.06 -6.94
C MET A 139 22.41 4.30 -7.67
N THR A 140 22.15 4.45 -8.97
CA THR A 140 22.53 5.63 -9.75
C THR A 140 21.47 6.71 -9.75
N ALA A 141 20.26 6.35 -9.34
CA ALA A 141 19.16 7.29 -9.21
C ALA A 141 19.40 8.28 -8.06
N LYS A 142 18.88 9.48 -8.20
CA LYS A 142 18.89 10.49 -7.13
C LYS A 142 17.88 10.12 -6.06
N THR A 143 18.03 8.98 -5.44
CA THR A 143 17.08 8.50 -4.45
C THR A 143 17.46 8.96 -3.05
N MET A 144 16.45 9.19 -2.23
CA MET A 144 16.64 9.43 -0.81
C MET A 144 16.74 8.12 -0.02
N SER A 145 16.24 7.04 -0.58
CA SER A 145 16.14 5.73 0.04
C SER A 145 16.32 4.68 -1.05
N ILE A 146 17.21 3.74 -0.83
CA ILE A 146 17.46 2.65 -1.75
C ILE A 146 17.09 1.37 -1.02
N SER A 147 16.00 0.75 -1.46
CA SER A 147 15.65 -0.57 -0.97
C SER A 147 16.54 -1.62 -1.65
N LYS A 148 17.29 -2.36 -0.88
CA LYS A 148 18.15 -3.45 -1.38
C LYS A 148 17.43 -4.79 -1.45
N GLY A 149 16.44 -5.01 -0.60
CA GLY A 149 15.73 -6.27 -0.46
C GLY A 149 14.21 -6.14 -0.49
N GLY A 150 13.69 -5.00 -0.91
CA GLY A 150 12.26 -4.73 -0.89
C GLY A 150 11.74 -4.38 0.51
N TYR A 151 10.43 -4.22 0.61
CA TYR A 151 9.75 -3.87 1.86
C TYR A 151 8.85 -5.02 2.31
N LEU A 152 9.02 -5.45 3.54
CA LEU A 152 8.09 -6.35 4.21
C LEU A 152 7.22 -5.51 5.14
N ASN A 153 5.92 -5.58 4.93
CA ASN A 153 4.92 -4.86 5.71
C ASN A 153 3.97 -5.85 6.38
N ALA A 154 3.53 -5.52 7.59
CA ALA A 154 2.49 -6.28 8.28
C ALA A 154 1.46 -5.34 8.85
N ALA A 155 0.21 -5.80 8.95
CA ALA A 155 -0.84 -5.02 9.58
C ALA A 155 -1.77 -5.90 10.40
N ILE A 156 -2.36 -5.28 11.42
CA ILE A 156 -3.46 -5.85 12.19
C ILE A 156 -4.67 -4.98 11.93
N ARG A 157 -5.73 -5.57 11.37
CA ARG A 157 -7.00 -4.89 11.13
C ARG A 157 -8.04 -5.38 12.11
N TRP A 158 -8.68 -4.44 12.77
CA TRP A 158 -9.82 -4.68 13.64
C TRP A 158 -11.07 -4.00 13.08
N THR A 159 -12.07 -4.80 12.77
CA THR A 159 -13.41 -4.36 12.35
C THR A 159 -14.24 -4.11 13.60
N PHE A 160 -14.29 -2.86 14.03
CA PHE A 160 -15.01 -2.49 15.25
C PHE A 160 -16.53 -2.61 15.09
N VAL A 161 -17.04 -2.16 13.94
CA VAL A 161 -18.42 -2.36 13.46
C VAL A 161 -18.36 -2.53 11.95
N GLU A 162 -19.44 -3.02 11.33
CA GLU A 162 -19.50 -3.33 9.89
C GLU A 162 -18.91 -2.23 8.97
N HIS A 163 -18.99 -0.98 9.40
CA HIS A 163 -18.57 0.18 8.61
C HIS A 163 -17.26 0.82 9.06
N LEU A 164 -16.71 0.39 10.21
CA LEU A 164 -15.51 1.02 10.79
C LEU A 164 -14.40 0.00 11.00
N HIS A 165 -13.32 0.19 10.26
CA HIS A 165 -12.11 -0.60 10.40
C HIS A 165 -10.98 0.26 10.96
N ILE A 166 -10.27 -0.28 11.92
CA ILE A 166 -9.05 0.30 12.50
C ILE A 166 -7.90 -0.64 12.11
N GLU A 167 -6.89 -0.10 11.47
CA GLU A 167 -5.73 -0.87 11.01
C GLU A 167 -4.47 -0.23 11.56
N LEU A 168 -3.61 -1.06 12.14
CA LEU A 168 -2.29 -0.68 12.59
C LEU A 168 -1.26 -1.34 11.68
N ASP A 169 -0.60 -0.52 10.87
CA ASP A 169 0.39 -0.94 9.91
C ASP A 169 1.80 -0.80 10.46
N PHE A 170 2.64 -1.78 10.16
CA PHE A 170 4.07 -1.82 10.45
C PHE A 170 4.79 -1.98 9.12
N ASN A 171 5.38 -0.89 8.63
CA ASN A 171 6.01 -0.83 7.34
C ASN A 171 7.53 -0.96 7.46
N ASN A 172 8.16 -1.58 6.45
CA ASN A 172 9.61 -1.77 6.36
C ASN A 172 10.21 -2.62 7.49
N LEU A 173 9.65 -3.78 7.74
CA LEU A 173 10.12 -4.71 8.78
C LEU A 173 11.47 -5.37 8.49
N LEU A 174 11.96 -5.30 7.25
CA LEU A 174 13.28 -5.85 6.87
C LEU A 174 14.44 -4.91 7.26
N PHE A 175 14.15 -3.63 7.54
CA PHE A 175 15.17 -2.62 7.86
C PHE A 175 16.28 -2.51 6.78
N ASP A 176 15.92 -2.76 5.52
CA ASP A 176 16.87 -2.88 4.42
C ASP A 176 17.09 -1.56 3.68
N ASP A 177 16.71 -0.47 4.30
CA ASP A 177 16.92 0.89 3.81
C ASP A 177 18.22 1.46 4.41
N GLU A 178 19.13 1.95 3.56
CA GLU A 178 20.41 2.52 4.01
C GLU A 178 20.28 3.75 4.92
N LYS A 179 19.14 4.41 4.91
CA LYS A 179 18.93 5.69 5.60
C LYS A 179 17.90 5.63 6.73
N VAL A 180 17.17 4.52 6.86
CA VAL A 180 16.08 4.40 7.85
C VAL A 180 16.30 3.17 8.72
N ASP A 181 16.75 3.40 9.94
CA ASP A 181 17.02 2.35 10.94
C ASP A 181 15.79 1.94 11.75
N TYR A 182 14.60 2.37 11.38
CA TYR A 182 13.35 2.06 12.09
C TYR A 182 12.21 1.71 11.13
N PHE A 183 11.31 0.88 11.58
CA PHE A 183 10.08 0.61 10.84
C PHE A 183 9.05 1.74 11.07
N GLN A 184 8.32 2.06 10.03
CA GLN A 184 7.25 3.05 10.11
C GLN A 184 5.98 2.41 10.68
N ARG A 185 5.27 3.18 11.50
CA ARG A 185 3.97 2.79 12.06
C ARG A 185 2.92 3.74 11.54
N GLU A 186 1.84 3.16 11.03
CA GLU A 186 0.71 3.91 10.52
C GLU A 186 -0.57 3.43 11.21
N LEU A 187 -1.40 4.37 11.65
CA LEU A 187 -2.76 4.09 12.10
C LEU A 187 -3.71 4.52 10.99
N LYS A 188 -4.46 3.56 10.46
CA LYS A 188 -5.45 3.80 9.43
C LYS A 188 -6.85 3.57 10.02
N ILE A 189 -7.72 4.55 9.84
CA ILE A 189 -9.13 4.46 10.21
C ILE A 189 -9.94 4.55 8.91
N THR A 190 -10.68 3.50 8.62
CA THR A 190 -11.48 3.41 7.39
C THR A 190 -12.95 3.32 7.75
N TYR A 191 -13.74 4.28 7.26
CA TYR A 191 -15.19 4.23 7.32
C TYR A 191 -15.75 3.90 5.94
N ILE A 192 -16.65 2.91 5.87
CA ILE A 192 -17.25 2.44 4.61
C ILE A 192 -18.75 2.71 4.68
N GLU A 193 -19.27 3.45 3.70
CA GLU A 193 -20.70 3.64 3.50
C GLU A 193 -21.14 2.96 2.21
N TYR A 194 -22.27 2.26 2.27
CA TYR A 194 -22.90 1.60 1.12
C TYR A 194 -24.11 2.43 0.70
N PHE A 195 -24.15 2.86 -0.55
CA PHE A 195 -25.25 3.65 -1.13
C PHE A 195 -26.08 2.79 -2.07
#